data_e9b98d1148b21ef584888df9e3efec70
#
_entry.id   e9b98d1148b21ef584888df9e3efec70
#
_cell.length_a   1.000
_cell.length_b   1.000
_cell.length_c   1.000
_cell.angle_alpha   90.00
_cell.angle_beta   90.00
_cell.angle_gamma   90.00
#
_symmetry.space_group_name_H-M   'P 1'
#
loop_
_entity.id
_entity.type
_entity.pdbx_description
1 polymer ?
#
loop_
_entity_poly.entity_id
_entity_poly.type
_entity_poly.pdbx_seq_one_letter_code
_entity_poly.pdbx_strand_id
1 'polypeptide(L)'
;MAVGNGTASRETSDWLHSIDFVHPVDIYVVSEDGASIYSASKIARDEFPDEDVTVRGAVSIGRRLMDPLAELVKIDPKSIGVGQYQHDVDQTQLKKSLDTVVMSCVNSVGVNLNTASQHLLTYVSGLGPTLAKNIVEYRRENGAFASRAQLKKVPRLGPSAFEQCAGFLRIPGAKNP
;
A
#
# COMPACT_ATOMS: atom_id res chain seq x y z
N MET A 1 -0.55 3.16 19.00
CA MET A 1 -0.88 4.38 18.24
C MET A 1 0.24 4.70 17.27
N ALA A 2 -0.06 5.41 16.16
CA ALA A 2 0.96 5.91 15.23
C ALA A 2 1.00 7.44 15.30
N VAL A 3 2.20 8.01 15.38
CA VAL A 3 2.45 9.45 15.36
C VAL A 3 3.37 9.74 14.18
N GLY A 4 3.01 10.70 13.31
CA GLY A 4 3.88 11.13 12.22
C GLY A 4 5.18 11.76 12.75
N ASN A 5 6.28 11.63 12.02
CA ASN A 5 7.59 12.17 12.42
C ASN A 5 7.81 13.65 12.00
N GLY A 6 6.73 14.39 11.73
CA GLY A 6 6.78 15.79 11.34
C GLY A 6 7.01 16.77 12.48
N THR A 7 6.65 18.04 12.24
CA THR A 7 7.03 19.19 13.09
C THR A 7 6.62 19.05 14.55
N ALA A 8 5.42 18.56 14.85
CA ALA A 8 4.91 18.40 16.22
C ALA A 8 5.02 16.97 16.77
N SER A 9 5.87 16.14 16.18
CA SER A 9 5.99 14.71 16.52
C SER A 9 6.38 14.51 17.99
N ARG A 10 7.36 15.25 18.45
CA ARG A 10 7.90 15.14 19.82
C ARG A 10 6.86 15.54 20.84
N GLU A 11 6.27 16.70 20.68
CA GLU A 11 5.24 17.24 21.58
C GLU A 11 4.02 16.33 21.63
N THR A 12 3.59 15.81 20.47
CA THR A 12 2.48 14.85 20.39
C THR A 12 2.81 13.55 21.09
N SER A 13 4.02 13.02 20.91
CA SER A 13 4.48 11.80 21.56
C SER A 13 4.57 11.99 23.07
N ASP A 14 5.17 13.08 23.54
CA ASP A 14 5.31 13.40 24.95
C ASP A 14 3.92 13.56 25.62
N TRP A 15 3.00 14.25 24.94
CA TRP A 15 1.62 14.38 25.41
C TRP A 15 0.91 13.03 25.51
N LEU A 16 1.01 12.17 24.49
CA LEU A 16 0.41 10.84 24.51
C LEU A 16 0.97 9.97 25.64
N HIS A 17 2.28 10.04 25.93
CA HIS A 17 2.89 9.31 27.05
C HIS A 17 2.44 9.85 28.42
N SER A 18 1.94 11.08 28.50
CA SER A 18 1.39 11.66 29.73
C SER A 18 -0.05 11.25 30.02
N ILE A 19 -0.73 10.61 29.06
CA ILE A 19 -2.11 10.16 29.22
C ILE A 19 -2.14 8.81 29.95
N ASP A 20 -2.96 8.73 31.00
CA ASP A 20 -3.24 7.47 31.66
C ASP A 20 -4.36 6.73 30.91
N PHE A 21 -3.96 5.84 30.00
CA PHE A 21 -4.90 5.05 29.21
C PHE A 21 -5.48 3.90 30.06
N VAL A 22 -6.76 3.60 29.86
CA VAL A 22 -7.46 2.48 30.54
C VAL A 22 -6.77 1.13 30.26
N HIS A 23 -6.16 0.98 29.09
CA HIS A 23 -5.34 -0.17 28.71
C HIS A 23 -3.97 0.31 28.21
N PRO A 24 -2.90 -0.50 28.40
CA PRO A 24 -1.59 -0.19 27.83
C PRO A 24 -1.68 0.07 26.32
N VAL A 25 -1.10 1.17 25.86
CA VAL A 25 -1.09 1.57 24.46
C VAL A 25 0.34 1.86 24.02
N ASP A 26 0.84 1.08 23.09
CA ASP A 26 2.13 1.36 22.46
C ASP A 26 2.03 2.56 21.50
N ILE A 27 3.02 3.44 21.56
CA ILE A 27 3.13 4.64 20.71
C ILE A 27 4.35 4.50 19.81
N TYR A 28 4.14 4.58 18.53
CA TYR A 28 5.18 4.45 17.50
C TYR A 28 5.27 5.73 16.67
N VAL A 29 6.49 6.20 16.45
CA VAL A 29 6.76 7.28 15.49
C VAL A 29 6.92 6.66 14.11
N VAL A 30 6.16 7.16 13.15
CA VAL A 30 6.08 6.63 11.77
C VAL A 30 6.42 7.74 10.79
N SER A 31 7.17 7.42 9.72
CA SER A 31 7.44 8.38 8.65
C SER A 31 6.14 8.90 8.03
N GLU A 32 6.01 10.21 7.92
CA GLU A 32 4.89 10.87 7.25
C GLU A 32 5.23 11.35 5.83
N ASP A 33 6.41 10.98 5.30
CA ASP A 33 6.84 11.40 3.97
C ASP A 33 5.77 11.12 2.91
N GLY A 34 5.37 12.14 2.17
CA GLY A 34 4.33 12.04 1.15
C GLY A 34 2.89 11.85 1.67
N ALA A 35 2.62 11.86 2.99
CA ALA A 35 1.26 11.73 3.50
C ALA A 35 0.33 12.87 3.03
N SER A 36 0.85 14.09 2.95
CA SER A 36 0.12 15.25 2.39
C SER A 36 -0.18 15.08 0.90
N ILE A 37 0.73 14.48 0.14
CA ILE A 37 0.53 14.18 -1.29
C ILE A 37 -0.57 13.14 -1.46
N TYR A 38 -0.52 12.06 -0.68
CA TYR A 38 -1.58 11.05 -0.67
C TYR A 38 -2.93 11.68 -0.31
N SER A 39 -3.02 12.46 0.78
CA SER A 39 -4.28 13.02 1.27
C SER A 39 -5.02 13.91 0.25
N ALA A 40 -4.26 14.62 -0.60
CA ALA A 40 -4.79 15.42 -1.70
C ALA A 40 -5.04 14.64 -2.99
N SER A 41 -4.61 13.37 -3.07
CA SER A 41 -4.69 12.55 -4.27
C SER A 41 -6.12 12.13 -4.61
N LYS A 42 -6.33 11.70 -5.87
CA LYS A 42 -7.59 11.06 -6.28
C LYS A 42 -7.83 9.76 -5.50
N ILE A 43 -6.78 8.98 -5.25
CA ILE A 43 -6.85 7.72 -4.50
C ILE A 43 -7.44 7.93 -3.11
N ALA A 44 -6.94 8.93 -2.39
CA ALA A 44 -7.45 9.26 -1.06
C ALA A 44 -8.90 9.75 -1.06
N ARG A 45 -9.28 10.51 -2.08
CA ARG A 45 -10.68 10.95 -2.26
C ARG A 45 -11.61 9.78 -2.55
N ASP A 46 -11.18 8.83 -3.36
CA ASP A 46 -11.98 7.64 -3.69
C ASP A 46 -12.09 6.69 -2.48
N GLU A 47 -11.05 6.61 -1.62
CA GLU A 47 -11.06 5.79 -0.39
C GLU A 47 -11.89 6.43 0.74
N PHE A 48 -11.85 7.75 0.85
CA PHE A 48 -12.49 8.53 1.93
C PHE A 48 -13.17 9.78 1.35
N PRO A 49 -14.30 9.63 0.64
CA PRO A 49 -14.95 10.74 -0.04
C PRO A 49 -15.44 11.83 0.93
N ASP A 50 -15.89 11.44 2.11
CA ASP A 50 -16.51 12.33 3.10
C ASP A 50 -15.51 12.93 4.10
N GLU A 51 -14.24 12.52 4.05
CA GLU A 51 -13.22 12.98 4.98
C GLU A 51 -12.37 14.11 4.38
N ASP A 52 -11.87 14.99 5.24
CA ASP A 52 -10.94 16.04 4.82
C ASP A 52 -9.50 15.54 4.61
N VAL A 53 -8.63 16.40 4.09
CA VAL A 53 -7.23 16.06 3.82
C VAL A 53 -6.44 15.71 5.08
N THR A 54 -6.80 16.28 6.23
CA THR A 54 -6.12 16.05 7.52
C THR A 54 -6.42 14.64 8.01
N VAL A 55 -7.69 14.24 7.99
CA VAL A 55 -8.12 12.90 8.37
C VAL A 55 -7.55 11.86 7.43
N ARG A 56 -7.59 12.09 6.11
CA ARG A 56 -6.97 11.20 5.12
C ARG A 56 -5.48 10.99 5.36
N GLY A 57 -4.75 12.08 5.69
CA GLY A 57 -3.33 12.04 6.06
C GLY A 57 -3.07 11.22 7.31
N ALA A 58 -3.85 11.46 8.38
CA ALA A 58 -3.75 10.73 9.63
C ALA A 58 -4.02 9.22 9.47
N VAL A 59 -5.03 8.85 8.68
CA VAL A 59 -5.33 7.45 8.36
C VAL A 59 -4.16 6.80 7.62
N SER A 60 -3.55 7.50 6.64
CA SER A 60 -2.39 6.98 5.92
C SER A 60 -1.21 6.72 6.85
N ILE A 61 -0.89 7.64 7.76
CA ILE A 61 0.17 7.47 8.76
C ILE A 61 -0.12 6.25 9.66
N GLY A 62 -1.36 6.10 10.13
CA GLY A 62 -1.76 4.94 10.91
C GLY A 62 -1.62 3.61 10.16
N ARG A 63 -2.02 3.58 8.88
CA ARG A 63 -1.91 2.39 8.03
C ARG A 63 -0.47 2.00 7.71
N ARG A 64 0.47 2.95 7.66
CA ARG A 64 1.90 2.65 7.47
C ARG A 64 2.49 1.84 8.63
N LEU A 65 1.96 2.00 9.84
CA LEU A 65 2.35 1.14 10.96
C LEU A 65 1.89 -0.30 10.76
N MET A 66 0.75 -0.50 10.09
CA MET A 66 0.18 -1.83 9.85
C MET A 66 0.81 -2.52 8.63
N ASP A 67 0.91 -1.80 7.51
CA ASP A 67 1.48 -2.27 6.25
C ASP A 67 2.06 -1.07 5.46
N PRO A 68 3.35 -0.75 5.68
CA PRO A 68 3.98 0.40 5.03
C PRO A 68 3.99 0.28 3.51
N LEU A 69 4.17 -0.92 2.97
CA LEU A 69 4.25 -1.14 1.53
C LEU A 69 2.91 -0.86 0.85
N ALA A 70 1.80 -1.34 1.43
CA ALA A 70 0.46 -1.12 0.91
C ALA A 70 0.07 0.36 0.84
N GLU A 71 0.59 1.19 1.75
CA GLU A 71 0.34 2.64 1.73
C GLU A 71 1.30 3.40 0.82
N LEU A 72 2.59 3.10 0.89
CA LEU A 72 3.62 3.84 0.13
C LEU A 72 3.47 3.67 -1.38
N VAL A 73 3.00 2.53 -1.88
CA VAL A 73 2.76 2.31 -3.32
C VAL A 73 1.65 3.21 -3.90
N LYS A 74 0.85 3.86 -3.06
CA LYS A 74 -0.18 4.82 -3.49
C LYS A 74 0.39 6.19 -3.84
N ILE A 75 1.65 6.45 -3.51
CA ILE A 75 2.34 7.72 -3.71
C ILE A 75 3.35 7.55 -4.85
N ASP A 76 3.38 8.50 -5.79
CA ASP A 76 4.43 8.51 -6.81
C ASP A 76 5.80 8.69 -6.12
N PRO A 77 6.76 7.76 -6.27
CA PRO A 77 8.06 7.83 -5.62
C PRO A 77 8.81 9.15 -5.90
N LYS A 78 8.62 9.74 -7.07
CA LYS A 78 9.20 11.05 -7.42
C LYS A 78 8.76 12.17 -6.51
N SER A 79 7.57 12.06 -5.92
CA SER A 79 7.00 13.07 -5.04
C SER A 79 7.60 13.03 -3.63
N ILE A 80 8.25 11.95 -3.24
CA ILE A 80 8.87 11.80 -1.91
C ILE A 80 10.32 12.30 -1.91
N GLY A 81 10.94 12.44 -3.08
CA GLY A 81 12.36 12.77 -3.22
C GLY A 81 13.24 11.51 -3.19
N VAL A 82 13.80 11.16 -4.33
CA VAL A 82 14.60 9.94 -4.51
C VAL A 82 16.09 10.23 -4.69
N GLY A 83 16.47 11.51 -4.83
CA GLY A 83 17.86 11.93 -4.96
C GLY A 83 18.02 13.42 -5.18
N GLN A 84 19.17 13.94 -4.80
CA GLN A 84 19.52 15.36 -4.91
C GLN A 84 19.38 15.88 -6.36
N TYR A 85 19.77 15.06 -7.33
CA TYR A 85 19.77 15.42 -8.76
C TYR A 85 18.59 14.82 -9.54
N GLN A 86 17.49 14.47 -8.87
CA GLN A 86 16.36 13.83 -9.55
C GLN A 86 15.74 14.70 -10.66
N HIS A 87 15.88 16.02 -10.59
CA HIS A 87 15.35 16.95 -11.60
C HIS A 87 16.29 17.12 -12.81
N ASP A 88 17.53 16.69 -12.70
CA ASP A 88 18.57 16.85 -13.74
C ASP A 88 18.63 15.65 -14.70
N VAL A 89 17.90 14.59 -14.39
CA VAL A 89 17.85 13.37 -15.20
C VAL A 89 16.57 13.32 -16.06
N ASP A 90 16.57 12.47 -17.08
CA ASP A 90 15.35 12.23 -17.88
C ASP A 90 14.20 11.71 -17.01
N GLN A 91 13.11 12.46 -16.95
CA GLN A 91 11.98 12.18 -16.05
C GLN A 91 11.20 10.92 -16.44
N THR A 92 11.21 10.55 -17.72
CA THR A 92 10.54 9.34 -18.21
C THR A 92 11.34 8.11 -17.82
N GLN A 93 12.66 8.16 -17.97
CA GLN A 93 13.59 7.12 -17.56
C GLN A 93 13.57 6.94 -16.03
N LEU A 94 13.60 8.04 -15.28
CA LEU A 94 13.51 8.01 -13.82
C LEU A 94 12.24 7.30 -13.36
N LYS A 95 11.08 7.68 -13.91
CA LYS A 95 9.81 7.04 -13.57
C LYS A 95 9.84 5.55 -13.85
N LYS A 96 10.30 5.14 -15.03
CA LYS A 96 10.44 3.72 -15.41
C LYS A 96 11.31 2.93 -14.43
N SER A 97 12.46 3.50 -14.07
CA SER A 97 13.39 2.87 -13.12
C SER A 97 12.76 2.72 -11.73
N LEU A 98 12.09 3.77 -11.25
CA LEU A 98 11.39 3.73 -9.96
C LEU A 98 10.24 2.72 -9.95
N ASP A 99 9.40 2.67 -11.00
CA ASP A 99 8.34 1.67 -11.13
C ASP A 99 8.91 0.24 -11.11
N THR A 100 10.08 0.01 -11.74
CA THR A 100 10.78 -1.28 -11.71
C THR A 100 11.26 -1.65 -10.31
N VAL A 101 11.82 -0.69 -9.59
CA VAL A 101 12.28 -0.90 -8.20
C VAL A 101 11.11 -1.22 -7.28
N VAL A 102 10.01 -0.45 -7.37
CA VAL A 102 8.79 -0.70 -6.58
C VAL A 102 8.24 -2.10 -6.87
N MET A 103 8.14 -2.48 -8.14
CA MET A 103 7.70 -3.81 -8.54
C MET A 103 8.60 -4.90 -7.95
N SER A 104 9.91 -4.73 -8.01
CA SER A 104 10.88 -5.67 -7.43
C SER A 104 10.69 -5.83 -5.92
N CYS A 105 10.53 -4.72 -5.20
CA CYS A 105 10.30 -4.74 -3.76
C CYS A 105 8.98 -5.45 -3.40
N VAL A 106 7.89 -5.12 -4.10
CA VAL A 106 6.57 -5.74 -3.87
C VAL A 106 6.64 -7.25 -4.09
N ASN A 107 7.28 -7.70 -5.17
CA ASN A 107 7.37 -9.12 -5.47
C ASN A 107 8.33 -9.86 -4.51
N SER A 108 9.40 -9.22 -4.03
CA SER A 108 10.30 -9.81 -3.02
C SER A 108 9.62 -10.05 -1.68
N VAL A 109 8.80 -9.13 -1.23
CA VAL A 109 8.06 -9.25 0.04
C VAL A 109 6.91 -10.24 -0.10
N GLY A 110 6.26 -10.27 -1.27
CA GLY A 110 5.03 -11.00 -1.51
C GLY A 110 3.80 -10.28 -0.93
N VAL A 111 2.65 -10.53 -1.52
CA VAL A 111 1.42 -9.77 -1.28
C VAL A 111 0.31 -10.67 -0.75
N ASN A 112 -0.35 -10.27 0.34
CA ASN A 112 -1.52 -10.98 0.84
C ASN A 112 -2.71 -10.74 -0.10
N LEU A 113 -3.15 -11.80 -0.78
CA LEU A 113 -4.22 -11.76 -1.77
C LEU A 113 -5.56 -11.29 -1.18
N ASN A 114 -5.80 -11.56 0.10
CA ASN A 114 -7.08 -11.26 0.75
C ASN A 114 -7.16 -9.85 1.33
N THR A 115 -6.04 -9.20 1.60
CA THR A 115 -6.02 -7.85 2.20
C THR A 115 -5.49 -6.77 1.29
N ALA A 116 -4.74 -7.14 0.25
CA ALA A 116 -4.12 -6.18 -0.66
C ALA A 116 -5.12 -5.26 -1.36
N SER A 117 -4.74 -3.99 -1.47
CA SER A 117 -5.48 -3.02 -2.29
C SER A 117 -5.27 -3.28 -3.78
N GLN A 118 -6.16 -2.73 -4.61
CA GLN A 118 -5.99 -2.75 -6.06
C GLN A 118 -4.63 -2.14 -6.47
N HIS A 119 -4.20 -1.07 -5.80
CA HIS A 119 -2.93 -0.39 -6.11
C HIS A 119 -1.73 -1.29 -5.86
N LEU A 120 -1.69 -1.97 -4.71
CA LEU A 120 -0.61 -2.90 -4.39
C LEU A 120 -0.57 -4.09 -5.37
N LEU A 121 -1.73 -4.66 -5.70
CA LEU A 121 -1.84 -5.76 -6.66
C LEU A 121 -1.35 -5.39 -8.06
N THR A 122 -1.43 -4.12 -8.46
CA THR A 122 -0.95 -3.67 -9.78
C THR A 122 0.56 -3.84 -9.94
N TYR A 123 1.32 -3.84 -8.85
CA TYR A 123 2.77 -4.06 -8.85
C TYR A 123 3.18 -5.52 -8.78
N VAL A 124 2.23 -6.44 -8.61
CA VAL A 124 2.52 -7.88 -8.67
C VAL A 124 2.79 -8.29 -10.11
N SER A 125 3.86 -9.04 -10.34
CA SER A 125 4.25 -9.52 -11.66
C SER A 125 3.09 -10.28 -12.32
N GLY A 126 2.83 -10.02 -13.59
CA GLY A 126 1.72 -10.60 -14.33
C GLY A 126 0.34 -9.99 -14.06
N LEU A 127 0.22 -9.08 -13.09
CA LEU A 127 -1.01 -8.35 -12.81
C LEU A 127 -0.88 -6.90 -13.29
N GLY A 128 -1.77 -6.46 -14.15
CA GLY A 128 -1.92 -5.04 -14.48
C GLY A 128 -3.14 -4.44 -13.77
N PRO A 129 -3.43 -3.15 -13.97
CA PRO A 129 -4.54 -2.47 -13.31
C PRO A 129 -5.90 -3.17 -13.48
N THR A 130 -6.17 -3.73 -14.65
CA THR A 130 -7.41 -4.44 -14.95
C THR A 130 -7.55 -5.74 -14.14
N LEU A 131 -6.49 -6.55 -14.08
CA LEU A 131 -6.52 -7.81 -13.33
C LEU A 131 -6.55 -7.55 -11.82
N ALA A 132 -5.80 -6.55 -11.34
CA ALA A 132 -5.85 -6.11 -9.94
C ALA A 132 -7.27 -5.70 -9.53
N LYS A 133 -7.96 -4.92 -10.37
CA LYS A 133 -9.36 -4.56 -10.17
C LYS A 133 -10.27 -5.79 -10.10
N ASN A 134 -10.15 -6.68 -11.08
CA ASN A 134 -10.97 -7.90 -11.16
C ASN A 134 -10.77 -8.82 -9.92
N ILE A 135 -9.54 -8.91 -9.40
CA ILE A 135 -9.25 -9.67 -8.16
C ILE A 135 -10.00 -9.07 -6.97
N VAL A 136 -9.95 -7.74 -6.81
CA VAL A 136 -10.63 -7.05 -5.71
C VAL A 136 -12.15 -7.19 -5.82
N GLU A 137 -12.72 -7.05 -7.03
CA GLU A 137 -14.15 -7.24 -7.28
C GLU A 137 -14.57 -8.68 -7.01
N TYR A 138 -13.82 -9.66 -7.53
CA TYR A 138 -14.08 -11.07 -7.26
C TYR A 138 -14.10 -11.39 -5.76
N ARG A 139 -13.12 -10.87 -5.01
CA ARG A 139 -13.04 -11.03 -3.55
C ARG A 139 -14.25 -10.40 -2.84
N ARG A 140 -14.72 -9.25 -3.30
CA ARG A 140 -15.89 -8.58 -2.74
C ARG A 140 -17.19 -9.38 -2.94
N GLU A 141 -17.30 -10.03 -4.10
CA GLU A 141 -18.53 -10.78 -4.49
C GLU A 141 -18.54 -12.20 -3.95
N ASN A 142 -17.38 -12.86 -3.89
CA ASN A 142 -17.27 -14.28 -3.57
C ASN A 142 -16.61 -14.57 -2.20
N GLY A 143 -16.20 -13.53 -1.48
CA GLY A 143 -15.47 -13.67 -0.22
C GLY A 143 -13.96 -13.89 -0.43
N ALA A 144 -13.26 -14.15 0.68
CA ALA A 144 -11.82 -14.35 0.68
C ALA A 144 -11.40 -15.61 -0.10
N PHE A 145 -10.25 -15.51 -0.78
CA PHE A 145 -9.65 -16.66 -1.43
C PHE A 145 -9.15 -17.67 -0.39
N ALA A 146 -9.54 -18.93 -0.53
CA ALA A 146 -9.05 -20.03 0.29
C ALA A 146 -7.78 -20.67 -0.30
N SER A 147 -7.50 -20.48 -1.58
CA SER A 147 -6.31 -20.97 -2.26
C SER A 147 -5.95 -20.11 -3.46
N ARG A 148 -4.66 -20.08 -3.83
CA ARG A 148 -4.18 -19.40 -5.04
C ARG A 148 -4.81 -19.98 -6.33
N ALA A 149 -5.21 -21.25 -6.33
CA ALA A 149 -5.88 -21.88 -7.48
C ALA A 149 -7.22 -21.19 -7.84
N GLN A 150 -7.88 -20.55 -6.86
CA GLN A 150 -9.12 -19.80 -7.11
C GLN A 150 -8.91 -18.55 -7.97
N LEU A 151 -7.69 -18.04 -8.09
CA LEU A 151 -7.37 -16.95 -9.03
C LEU A 151 -7.77 -17.28 -10.46
N LYS A 152 -7.75 -18.54 -10.85
CA LYS A 152 -8.18 -18.99 -12.18
C LYS A 152 -9.67 -18.74 -12.46
N LYS A 153 -10.46 -18.45 -11.42
CA LYS A 153 -11.88 -18.07 -11.54
C LYS A 153 -12.08 -16.57 -11.73
N VAL A 154 -11.03 -15.77 -11.52
CA VAL A 154 -11.09 -14.32 -11.70
C VAL A 154 -11.23 -13.98 -13.19
N PRO A 155 -12.19 -13.13 -13.59
CA PRO A 155 -12.39 -12.76 -14.98
C PRO A 155 -11.11 -12.20 -15.62
N ARG A 156 -10.79 -12.66 -16.82
CA ARG A 156 -9.61 -12.29 -17.63
C ARG A 156 -8.26 -12.71 -17.05
N LEU A 157 -8.20 -13.41 -15.93
CA LEU A 157 -6.96 -13.96 -15.39
C LEU A 157 -6.70 -15.31 -16.06
N GLY A 158 -5.99 -15.27 -17.19
CA GLY A 158 -5.65 -16.44 -17.96
C GLY A 158 -4.47 -17.25 -17.35
N PRO A 159 -4.17 -18.43 -17.92
CA PRO A 159 -3.10 -19.31 -17.43
C PRO A 159 -1.74 -18.60 -17.31
N SER A 160 -1.35 -17.84 -18.31
CA SER A 160 -0.07 -17.11 -18.30
C SER A 160 0.02 -16.09 -17.17
N ALA A 161 -1.03 -15.29 -16.96
CA ALA A 161 -1.07 -14.34 -15.84
C ALA A 161 -1.02 -15.06 -14.49
N PHE A 162 -1.70 -16.20 -14.37
CA PHE A 162 -1.67 -17.03 -13.16
C PHE A 162 -0.26 -17.52 -12.86
N GLU A 163 0.45 -18.08 -13.83
CA GLU A 163 1.82 -18.57 -13.66
C GLU A 163 2.79 -17.47 -13.24
N GLN A 164 2.60 -16.26 -13.77
CA GLN A 164 3.45 -15.11 -13.44
C GLN A 164 3.18 -14.53 -12.06
N CYS A 165 1.91 -14.50 -11.59
CA CYS A 165 1.56 -13.82 -10.34
C CYS A 165 1.48 -14.73 -9.12
N ALA A 166 1.14 -16.00 -9.29
CA ALA A 166 0.80 -16.89 -8.17
C ALA A 166 1.92 -17.07 -7.14
N GLY A 167 3.18 -17.01 -7.57
CA GLY A 167 4.36 -17.12 -6.70
C GLY A 167 4.57 -15.94 -5.76
N PHE A 168 3.99 -14.78 -6.10
CA PHE A 168 4.12 -13.53 -5.33
C PHE A 168 2.88 -13.22 -4.47
N LEU A 169 1.85 -14.05 -4.57
CA LEU A 169 0.62 -13.90 -3.81
C LEU A 169 0.56 -14.92 -2.68
N ARG A 170 0.20 -14.44 -1.49
CA ARG A 170 0.14 -15.26 -0.27
C ARG A 170 -1.28 -15.27 0.29
N ILE A 171 -1.65 -16.38 0.92
CA ILE A 171 -2.90 -16.54 1.66
C ILE A 171 -2.53 -17.13 3.03
N PRO A 172 -2.31 -16.27 4.06
CA PRO A 172 -2.00 -16.75 5.40
C PRO A 172 -3.04 -17.76 5.90
N GLY A 173 -2.57 -18.87 6.46
CA GLY A 173 -3.44 -19.93 6.97
C GLY A 173 -3.98 -20.92 5.93
N ALA A 174 -3.71 -20.74 4.63
CA ALA A 174 -4.04 -21.73 3.62
C ALA A 174 -3.09 -22.96 3.69
N LYS A 175 -3.56 -24.11 3.16
CA LYS A 175 -2.74 -25.33 3.09
C LYS A 175 -1.43 -25.12 2.31
N ASN A 176 -1.42 -24.16 1.38
CA ASN A 176 -0.26 -23.74 0.61
C ASN A 176 -0.27 -22.18 0.56
N PRO A 177 0.26 -21.55 1.61
CA PRO A 177 0.24 -20.10 1.77
C PRO A 177 1.11 -19.34 0.77
#